data_d1fe2022ff67bfbd51bfc225cd075d23
#
_entry.id   d1fe2022ff67bfbd51bfc225cd075d23
#
_cell.length_a   1.000
_cell.length_b   1.000
_cell.length_c   1.000
_cell.angle_alpha   90.00
_cell.angle_beta   90.00
_cell.angle_gamma   90.00
#
_symmetry.space_group_name_H-M   'P 1'
#
loop_
_entity.id
_entity.type
_entity.pdbx_description
1 polymer ?
#
loop_
_entity_poly.entity_id
_entity_poly.type
_entity_poly.pdbx_seq_one_letter_code
_entity_poly.pdbx_strand_id
1 'polypeptide(L)'
;LFFLMIRRPPRSTLFPYTTLFRSSSKINIAVLDYVAENIKAGMTTQEIDEMVYEKTTAMGGIPAPLNYEGFPKSVCTSINNEVCHGIPSSDIILADGDIVNVDCSTILNGYFSDSSRMFCIGNVSPEHKKLVDVAKECVELGLAQVKPWGHLGDVADAISKHAKENGYSVVREVGGHGIGLEFHETPFVSYVIKKGTGMVMAPGMVFTIEPMINAGYPDVYVDDDNGWTIYTEDDSYSAQWEIMVHVTDDGYEVMTY
;
A
#
# COMPACT_ATOMS: atom_id res chain seq x y z
N LEU A 1 5.05 -33.54 -7.57
CA LEU A 1 5.58 -33.01 -6.29
C LEU A 1 6.85 -32.22 -6.61
N PHE A 2 6.73 -30.94 -6.98
CA PHE A 2 7.89 -30.07 -7.13
C PHE A 2 8.11 -29.34 -5.80
N PHE A 3 9.07 -29.79 -5.03
CA PHE A 3 9.66 -28.98 -3.99
C PHE A 3 10.50 -27.88 -4.66
N LEU A 4 9.98 -26.66 -4.73
CA LEU A 4 10.80 -25.49 -4.94
C LEU A 4 11.70 -25.39 -3.72
N MET A 5 12.96 -25.83 -3.85
CA MET A 5 13.99 -25.52 -2.88
C MET A 5 14.26 -24.02 -2.95
N ILE A 6 13.65 -23.25 -2.05
CA ILE A 6 14.09 -21.90 -1.76
C ILE A 6 15.55 -22.04 -1.30
N ARG A 7 16.50 -21.71 -2.18
CA ARG A 7 17.91 -21.68 -1.80
C ARG A 7 18.05 -20.59 -0.76
N ARG A 8 18.31 -20.98 0.49
CA ARG A 8 18.76 -20.01 1.51
C ARG A 8 19.95 -19.26 0.92
N PRO A 9 19.93 -17.91 0.90
CA PRO A 9 21.11 -17.16 0.50
C PRO A 9 22.27 -17.55 1.42
N PRO A 10 23.51 -17.61 0.92
CA PRO A 10 24.65 -18.01 1.72
C PRO A 10 24.78 -17.05 2.93
N ARG A 11 24.98 -17.60 4.12
CA ARG A 11 25.13 -16.87 5.40
C ARG A 11 26.30 -15.89 5.47
N SER A 12 26.97 -15.62 4.35
CA SER A 12 28.21 -14.82 4.28
C SER A 12 28.10 -13.61 3.35
N THR A 13 26.94 -12.98 3.20
CA THR A 13 26.88 -11.66 2.56
C THR A 13 27.15 -10.60 3.61
N LEU A 14 28.14 -9.75 3.36
CA LEU A 14 28.54 -8.60 4.21
C LEU A 14 27.42 -7.57 4.44
N PHE A 15 26.30 -7.70 3.74
CA PHE A 15 25.07 -6.93 3.91
C PHE A 15 23.88 -7.90 3.80
N PRO A 16 23.12 -8.13 4.88
CA PRO A 16 21.85 -8.84 4.79
C PRO A 16 20.93 -8.09 3.80
N TYR A 17 20.23 -8.81 2.92
CA TYR A 17 19.24 -8.22 1.99
C TYR A 17 18.27 -7.28 2.70
N THR A 18 17.87 -7.58 3.95
CA THR A 18 17.05 -6.73 4.80
C THR A 18 17.62 -5.32 5.02
N THR A 19 18.95 -5.14 4.99
CA THR A 19 19.58 -3.83 5.12
C THR A 19 19.30 -2.95 3.87
N LEU A 20 19.24 -3.56 2.68
CA LEU A 20 18.95 -2.84 1.43
C LEU A 20 17.48 -2.43 1.37
N PHE A 21 16.56 -3.32 1.75
CA PHE A 21 15.15 -2.99 1.94
C PHE A 21 14.97 -1.86 2.95
N ARG A 22 15.57 -1.95 4.13
CA ARG A 22 15.52 -0.87 5.14
C ARG A 22 16.04 0.47 4.60
N SER A 23 17.00 0.45 3.69
CA SER A 23 17.54 1.68 3.10
C SER A 23 16.57 2.32 2.14
N SER A 24 15.90 1.53 1.28
CA SER A 24 14.81 2.00 0.42
C SER A 24 13.62 2.48 1.25
N SER A 25 13.20 1.69 2.24
CA SER A 25 12.09 2.01 3.16
C SER A 25 12.28 3.33 3.91
N LYS A 26 13.51 3.66 4.32
CA LYS A 26 13.81 4.96 4.96
C LYS A 26 13.54 6.14 4.04
N ILE A 27 13.82 6.00 2.74
CA ILE A 27 13.48 7.05 1.77
C ILE A 27 11.96 7.15 1.63
N ASN A 28 11.29 6.03 1.44
CA ASN A 28 9.84 5.95 1.30
C ASN A 28 9.12 6.61 2.49
N ILE A 29 9.47 6.25 3.72
CA ILE A 29 8.92 6.84 4.94
C ILE A 29 9.19 8.36 4.98
N ALA A 30 10.42 8.80 4.70
CA ALA A 30 10.78 10.22 4.72
C ALA A 30 10.04 11.04 3.65
N VAL A 31 9.68 10.41 2.53
CA VAL A 31 8.86 11.04 1.48
C VAL A 31 7.43 11.23 1.98
N LEU A 32 6.81 10.18 2.54
CA LEU A 32 5.46 10.27 3.10
C LEU A 32 5.39 11.23 4.30
N ASP A 33 6.43 11.28 5.15
CA ASP A 33 6.53 12.27 6.23
C ASP A 33 6.58 13.69 5.67
N TYR A 34 7.34 13.91 4.59
CA TYR A 34 7.40 15.21 3.92
C TYR A 34 6.07 15.60 3.26
N VAL A 35 5.35 14.66 2.66
CA VAL A 35 3.98 14.89 2.18
C VAL A 35 3.07 15.29 3.34
N ALA A 36 3.12 14.57 4.47
CA ALA A 36 2.29 14.85 5.64
C ALA A 36 2.49 16.27 6.21
N GLU A 37 3.72 16.79 6.14
CA GLU A 37 4.05 18.15 6.60
C GLU A 37 3.53 19.26 5.67
N ASN A 38 3.23 18.94 4.40
CA ASN A 38 2.97 19.94 3.37
C ASN A 38 1.57 19.87 2.75
N ILE A 39 0.95 18.69 2.74
CA ILE A 39 -0.35 18.46 2.07
C ILE A 39 -1.47 19.29 2.72
N LYS A 40 -2.29 19.95 1.89
CA LYS A 40 -3.38 20.81 2.35
C LYS A 40 -4.40 21.07 1.25
N ALA A 41 -5.57 21.56 1.63
CA ALA A 41 -6.56 22.08 0.69
C ALA A 41 -5.99 23.16 -0.24
N GLY A 42 -6.41 23.14 -1.48
CA GLY A 42 -5.96 24.04 -2.55
C GLY A 42 -4.72 23.57 -3.31
N MET A 43 -4.04 22.51 -2.86
CA MET A 43 -2.97 21.88 -3.63
C MET A 43 -3.56 21.01 -4.75
N THR A 44 -2.88 20.98 -5.87
CA THR A 44 -3.15 19.99 -6.92
C THR A 44 -2.49 18.66 -6.61
N THR A 45 -3.02 17.56 -7.14
CA THR A 45 -2.34 16.26 -7.03
C THR A 45 -1.03 16.23 -7.82
N GLN A 46 -0.89 17.06 -8.85
CA GLN A 46 0.37 17.28 -9.55
C GLN A 46 1.47 17.86 -8.62
N GLU A 47 1.14 18.80 -7.75
CA GLU A 47 2.10 19.34 -6.77
C GLU A 47 2.55 18.27 -5.78
N ILE A 48 1.67 17.30 -5.44
CA ILE A 48 2.06 16.13 -4.62
C ILE A 48 3.05 15.25 -5.39
N ASP A 49 2.79 14.96 -6.66
CA ASP A 49 3.71 14.20 -7.53
C ASP A 49 5.10 14.85 -7.60
N GLU A 50 5.15 16.16 -7.80
CA GLU A 50 6.39 16.94 -7.84
C GLU A 50 7.16 16.86 -6.51
N MET A 51 6.48 17.01 -5.38
CA MET A 51 7.07 16.86 -4.04
C MET A 51 7.66 15.46 -3.83
N VAL A 52 6.92 14.42 -4.21
CA VAL A 52 7.37 13.02 -4.09
C VAL A 52 8.58 12.77 -4.99
N TYR A 53 8.55 13.21 -6.24
CA TYR A 53 9.66 13.07 -7.17
C TYR A 53 10.93 13.76 -6.67
N GLU A 54 10.81 15.04 -6.29
CA GLU A 54 11.95 15.84 -5.81
C GLU A 54 12.55 15.25 -4.52
N LYS A 55 11.72 14.89 -3.56
CA LYS A 55 12.18 14.34 -2.28
C LYS A 55 12.84 12.98 -2.46
N THR A 56 12.25 12.07 -3.24
CA THR A 56 12.79 10.75 -3.51
C THR A 56 14.15 10.84 -4.19
N THR A 57 14.25 11.65 -5.26
CA THR A 57 15.48 11.81 -6.03
C THR A 57 16.58 12.54 -5.26
N ALA A 58 16.24 13.55 -4.46
CA ALA A 58 17.19 14.23 -3.56
C ALA A 58 17.81 13.29 -2.53
N MET A 59 17.09 12.22 -2.13
CA MET A 59 17.61 11.19 -1.22
C MET A 59 18.32 10.02 -1.95
N GLY A 60 18.45 10.11 -3.29
CA GLY A 60 19.13 9.12 -4.13
C GLY A 60 18.27 7.91 -4.51
N GLY A 61 16.98 7.94 -4.21
CA GLY A 61 15.99 6.95 -4.65
C GLY A 61 15.45 7.26 -6.05
N ILE A 62 14.70 6.31 -6.58
CA ILE A 62 13.94 6.44 -7.83
C ILE A 62 12.47 6.16 -7.49
N PRO A 63 11.50 7.02 -7.84
CA PRO A 63 10.09 6.70 -7.72
C PRO A 63 9.74 5.47 -8.56
N ALA A 64 9.27 4.41 -7.92
CA ALA A 64 9.03 3.14 -8.59
C ALA A 64 7.85 3.16 -9.57
N PRO A 65 6.75 3.92 -9.33
CA PRO A 65 5.62 3.98 -10.25
C PRO A 65 5.96 4.63 -11.59
N LEU A 66 6.94 5.55 -11.61
CA LEU A 66 7.24 6.33 -12.81
C LEU A 66 7.69 5.44 -13.98
N ASN A 67 6.89 5.41 -15.03
CA ASN A 67 7.04 4.57 -16.24
C ASN A 67 6.86 3.05 -15.99
N TYR A 68 6.44 2.63 -14.79
CA TYR A 68 6.10 1.24 -14.55
C TYR A 68 4.85 0.86 -15.35
N GLU A 69 5.00 -0.10 -16.28
CA GLU A 69 3.94 -0.54 -17.22
C GLU A 69 3.22 0.62 -17.94
N GLY A 70 3.88 1.79 -18.04
CA GLY A 70 3.34 2.98 -18.69
C GLY A 70 2.65 3.97 -17.75
N PHE A 71 2.67 3.76 -16.43
CA PHE A 71 2.15 4.74 -15.46
C PHE A 71 2.95 6.05 -15.55
N PRO A 72 2.29 7.22 -15.68
CA PRO A 72 2.97 8.44 -16.10
C PRO A 72 3.55 9.30 -14.96
N LYS A 73 3.36 8.90 -13.70
CA LYS A 73 3.64 9.72 -12.51
C LYS A 73 4.53 9.00 -11.49
N SER A 74 5.03 9.74 -10.51
CA SER A 74 5.97 9.25 -9.49
C SER A 74 5.28 8.68 -8.25
N VAL A 75 3.98 8.86 -8.14
CA VAL A 75 3.13 8.51 -7.00
C VAL A 75 1.71 8.28 -7.47
N CYS A 76 0.93 7.47 -6.77
CA CYS A 76 -0.51 7.44 -6.95
C CYS A 76 -1.18 8.36 -5.92
N THR A 77 -2.23 9.09 -6.35
CA THR A 77 -3.06 9.93 -5.48
C THR A 77 -4.52 9.61 -5.72
N SER A 78 -5.15 8.93 -4.79
CA SER A 78 -6.53 8.46 -4.92
C SER A 78 -7.45 9.21 -3.96
N ILE A 79 -8.43 9.95 -4.49
CA ILE A 79 -9.28 10.86 -3.72
C ILE A 79 -10.69 10.29 -3.60
N ASN A 80 -11.25 10.29 -2.39
CA ASN A 80 -12.64 10.00 -2.08
C ASN A 80 -13.09 8.61 -2.58
N ASN A 81 -13.75 8.52 -3.74
CA ASN A 81 -14.23 7.28 -4.36
C ASN A 81 -13.19 6.60 -5.29
N GLU A 82 -12.02 7.19 -5.45
CA GLU A 82 -10.88 6.52 -6.07
C GLU A 82 -10.31 5.50 -5.08
N VAL A 83 -10.29 4.25 -5.47
CA VAL A 83 -9.85 3.12 -4.62
C VAL A 83 -8.33 3.06 -4.56
N CYS A 84 -7.67 3.10 -5.73
CA CYS A 84 -6.22 3.13 -5.87
C CYS A 84 -5.81 3.57 -7.29
N HIS A 85 -4.49 3.74 -7.51
CA HIS A 85 -3.86 4.07 -8.78
C HIS A 85 -4.33 5.40 -9.40
N GLY A 86 -4.87 6.33 -8.61
CA GLY A 86 -5.21 7.67 -9.09
C GLY A 86 -3.99 8.38 -9.68
N ILE A 87 -4.15 8.95 -10.89
CA ILE A 87 -3.07 9.62 -11.62
C ILE A 87 -3.02 11.11 -11.22
N PRO A 88 -1.93 11.60 -10.63
CA PRO A 88 -1.75 13.02 -10.33
C PRO A 88 -1.96 13.94 -11.54
N SER A 89 -2.74 15.01 -11.33
CA SER A 89 -3.10 15.99 -12.37
C SER A 89 -3.11 17.42 -11.82
N SER A 90 -2.78 18.40 -12.68
CA SER A 90 -2.95 19.82 -12.39
C SER A 90 -4.42 20.27 -12.32
N ASP A 91 -5.31 19.46 -12.86
CA ASP A 91 -6.75 19.75 -12.90
C ASP A 91 -7.50 19.26 -11.65
N ILE A 92 -6.84 18.39 -10.84
CA ILE A 92 -7.41 17.83 -9.62
C ILE A 92 -6.83 18.59 -8.42
N ILE A 93 -7.71 19.36 -7.75
CA ILE A 93 -7.35 20.23 -6.62
C ILE A 93 -8.00 19.66 -5.35
N LEU A 94 -7.21 19.43 -4.31
CA LEU A 94 -7.70 18.97 -3.01
C LEU A 94 -8.62 20.01 -2.38
N ALA A 95 -9.82 19.60 -2.00
CA ALA A 95 -10.82 20.42 -1.34
C ALA A 95 -10.86 20.18 0.19
N ASP A 96 -11.40 21.15 0.94
CA ASP A 96 -11.72 20.96 2.35
C ASP A 96 -12.80 19.86 2.48
N GLY A 97 -12.50 18.81 3.25
CA GLY A 97 -13.38 17.65 3.43
C GLY A 97 -12.97 16.41 2.64
N ASP A 98 -12.02 16.50 1.72
CA ASP A 98 -11.51 15.32 0.99
C ASP A 98 -10.71 14.38 1.91
N ILE A 99 -10.75 13.10 1.58
CA ILE A 99 -9.76 12.12 2.01
C ILE A 99 -8.92 11.72 0.78
N VAL A 100 -7.62 11.60 0.93
CA VAL A 100 -6.72 11.22 -0.16
C VAL A 100 -5.72 10.18 0.30
N ASN A 101 -5.60 9.10 -0.46
CA ASN A 101 -4.48 8.17 -0.36
C ASN A 101 -3.30 8.72 -1.16
N VAL A 102 -2.12 8.73 -0.57
CA VAL A 102 -0.85 9.00 -1.26
C VAL A 102 0.00 7.75 -1.13
N ASP A 103 0.23 7.10 -2.27
CA ASP A 103 0.90 5.82 -2.38
C ASP A 103 2.26 5.99 -3.02
N CYS A 104 3.30 5.83 -2.20
CA CYS A 104 4.69 6.05 -2.55
C CYS A 104 5.46 4.75 -2.58
N SER A 105 6.10 4.48 -3.72
CA SER A 105 7.02 3.36 -3.85
C SER A 105 8.40 3.86 -4.30
N THR A 106 9.46 3.28 -3.75
CA THR A 106 10.83 3.74 -3.96
C THR A 106 11.76 2.60 -4.34
N ILE A 107 12.61 2.84 -5.33
CA ILE A 107 13.72 1.96 -5.68
C ILE A 107 15.04 2.57 -5.16
N LEU A 108 15.82 1.78 -4.43
CA LEU A 108 17.19 2.11 -4.07
C LEU A 108 18.11 0.92 -4.30
N ASN A 109 19.12 1.09 -5.15
CA ASN A 109 20.08 0.02 -5.49
C ASN A 109 19.42 -1.28 -5.98
N GLY A 110 18.30 -1.19 -6.70
CA GLY A 110 17.55 -2.32 -7.22
C GLY A 110 16.61 -3.00 -6.21
N TYR A 111 16.38 -2.41 -5.03
CA TYR A 111 15.44 -2.90 -4.02
C TYR A 111 14.26 -1.95 -3.89
N PHE A 112 13.07 -2.53 -3.95
CA PHE A 112 11.81 -1.79 -3.84
C PHE A 112 11.37 -1.66 -2.39
N SER A 113 10.67 -0.57 -2.10
CA SER A 113 9.90 -0.39 -0.87
C SER A 113 8.60 0.31 -1.22
N ASP A 114 7.55 0.01 -0.47
CA ASP A 114 6.20 0.43 -0.74
C ASP A 114 5.45 0.78 0.52
N SER A 115 4.67 1.85 0.48
CA SER A 115 3.67 2.17 1.49
C SER A 115 2.76 3.31 1.08
N SER A 116 1.55 3.33 1.61
CA SER A 116 0.62 4.42 1.41
C SER A 116 0.03 4.93 2.72
N ARG A 117 -0.40 6.19 2.71
CA ARG A 117 -1.09 6.82 3.84
C ARG A 117 -2.31 7.59 3.38
N MET A 118 -3.34 7.59 4.24
CA MET A 118 -4.49 8.46 4.07
C MET A 118 -4.26 9.82 4.72
N PHE A 119 -4.67 10.86 4.04
CA PHE A 119 -4.67 12.23 4.54
C PHE A 119 -6.08 12.80 4.53
N CYS A 120 -6.50 13.32 5.68
CA CYS A 120 -7.74 14.04 5.85
C CYS A 120 -7.48 15.53 5.56
N ILE A 121 -8.10 16.08 4.54
CA ILE A 121 -7.87 17.45 4.10
C ILE A 121 -8.86 18.39 4.78
N GLY A 122 -8.36 19.21 5.70
CA GLY A 122 -9.18 20.19 6.43
C GLY A 122 -10.28 19.53 7.29
N ASN A 123 -11.55 19.92 7.07
CA ASN A 123 -12.70 19.52 7.90
C ASN A 123 -13.42 18.30 7.31
N VAL A 124 -12.81 17.12 7.41
CA VAL A 124 -13.40 15.86 6.96
C VAL A 124 -14.56 15.47 7.87
N SER A 125 -15.64 14.93 7.28
CA SER A 125 -16.81 14.46 8.01
C SER A 125 -16.45 13.33 9.00
N PRO A 126 -17.16 13.19 10.14
CA PRO A 126 -16.92 12.09 11.07
C PRO A 126 -17.05 10.70 10.44
N GLU A 127 -17.92 10.56 9.44
CA GLU A 127 -18.13 9.32 8.70
C GLU A 127 -16.90 8.93 7.87
N HIS A 128 -16.39 9.87 7.07
CA HIS A 128 -15.20 9.62 6.25
C HIS A 128 -13.94 9.45 7.10
N LYS A 129 -13.84 10.20 8.20
CA LYS A 129 -12.74 10.01 9.15
C LYS A 129 -12.78 8.62 9.78
N LYS A 130 -13.97 8.13 10.15
CA LYS A 130 -14.15 6.75 10.64
C LYS A 130 -13.69 5.71 9.60
N LEU A 131 -14.00 5.92 8.31
CA LEU A 131 -13.54 5.04 7.24
C LEU A 131 -12.00 4.97 7.19
N VAL A 132 -11.34 6.13 7.23
CA VAL A 132 -9.87 6.25 7.25
C VAL A 132 -9.28 5.54 8.47
N ASP A 133 -9.87 5.74 9.66
CA ASP A 133 -9.41 5.12 10.90
C ASP A 133 -9.57 3.59 10.83
N VAL A 134 -10.72 3.08 10.38
CA VAL A 134 -10.99 1.64 10.23
C VAL A 134 -10.07 0.99 9.19
N ALA A 135 -9.77 1.67 8.08
CA ALA A 135 -8.81 1.16 7.10
C ALA A 135 -7.42 0.99 7.71
N LYS A 136 -6.98 1.94 8.54
CA LYS A 136 -5.72 1.81 9.30
C LYS A 136 -5.76 0.66 10.29
N GLU A 137 -6.82 0.55 11.06
CA GLU A 137 -7.02 -0.56 12.01
C GLU A 137 -7.01 -1.93 11.31
N CYS A 138 -7.56 -2.03 10.09
CA CYS A 138 -7.48 -3.23 9.26
C CYS A 138 -6.03 -3.66 8.99
N VAL A 139 -5.16 -2.71 8.62
CA VAL A 139 -3.73 -2.99 8.43
C VAL A 139 -3.08 -3.47 9.73
N GLU A 140 -3.33 -2.80 10.85
CA GLU A 140 -2.76 -3.14 12.16
C GLU A 140 -3.20 -4.53 12.64
N LEU A 141 -4.48 -4.87 12.43
CA LEU A 141 -5.04 -6.18 12.79
C LEU A 141 -4.52 -7.29 11.85
N GLY A 142 -4.38 -7.00 10.56
CA GLY A 142 -3.74 -7.90 9.61
C GLY A 142 -2.28 -8.15 9.95
N LEU A 143 -1.52 -7.11 10.24
CA LEU A 143 -0.12 -7.19 10.67
C LEU A 143 0.05 -8.07 11.92
N ALA A 144 -0.86 -7.96 12.89
CA ALA A 144 -0.82 -8.77 14.11
C ALA A 144 -0.98 -10.28 13.85
N GLN A 145 -1.44 -10.69 12.66
CA GLN A 145 -1.53 -12.11 12.26
C GLN A 145 -0.27 -12.61 11.55
N VAL A 146 0.66 -11.71 11.17
CA VAL A 146 1.89 -12.10 10.48
C VAL A 146 2.79 -12.86 11.44
N LYS A 147 3.13 -14.08 11.08
CA LYS A 147 4.06 -14.94 11.81
C LYS A 147 4.63 -16.01 10.91
N PRO A 148 5.86 -16.48 11.17
CA PRO A 148 6.42 -17.59 10.41
C PRO A 148 5.50 -18.82 10.48
N TRP A 149 5.28 -19.43 9.31
CA TRP A 149 4.45 -20.63 9.11
C TRP A 149 2.95 -20.44 9.32
N GLY A 150 2.47 -19.20 9.56
CA GLY A 150 1.07 -18.82 9.46
C GLY A 150 0.60 -18.75 8.00
N HIS A 151 -0.70 -18.56 7.77
CA HIS A 151 -1.29 -18.44 6.44
C HIS A 151 -1.70 -17.01 6.13
N LEU A 152 -1.58 -16.57 4.87
CA LEU A 152 -2.10 -15.27 4.45
C LEU A 152 -3.61 -15.12 4.71
N GLY A 153 -4.36 -16.22 4.73
CA GLY A 153 -5.78 -16.21 5.12
C GLY A 153 -6.02 -15.81 6.57
N ASP A 154 -5.03 -15.91 7.46
CA ASP A 154 -5.16 -15.39 8.83
C ASP A 154 -5.16 -13.86 8.84
N VAL A 155 -4.32 -13.25 8.00
CA VAL A 155 -4.29 -11.80 7.75
C VAL A 155 -5.61 -11.33 7.13
N ALA A 156 -6.06 -12.02 6.08
CA ALA A 156 -7.31 -11.72 5.39
C ALA A 156 -8.55 -11.77 6.31
N ASP A 157 -8.66 -12.81 7.15
CA ASP A 157 -9.79 -12.98 8.08
C ASP A 157 -9.86 -11.84 9.11
N ALA A 158 -8.72 -11.43 9.65
CA ALA A 158 -8.67 -10.32 10.60
C ALA A 158 -9.14 -9.00 9.98
N ILE A 159 -8.67 -8.69 8.77
CA ILE A 159 -9.02 -7.50 8.00
C ILE A 159 -10.50 -7.50 7.63
N SER A 160 -10.96 -8.55 6.94
CA SER A 160 -12.34 -8.61 6.42
C SER A 160 -13.38 -8.64 7.53
N LYS A 161 -13.07 -9.29 8.65
CA LYS A 161 -13.94 -9.30 9.82
C LYS A 161 -14.09 -7.91 10.43
N HIS A 162 -12.99 -7.19 10.62
CA HIS A 162 -13.00 -5.85 11.20
C HIS A 162 -13.72 -4.84 10.30
N ALA A 163 -13.46 -4.85 9.00
CA ALA A 163 -14.16 -4.00 8.04
C ALA A 163 -15.68 -4.25 8.10
N LYS A 164 -16.09 -5.51 8.05
CA LYS A 164 -17.51 -5.91 8.12
C LYS A 164 -18.18 -5.52 9.44
N GLU A 165 -17.52 -5.69 10.58
CA GLU A 165 -18.05 -5.31 11.89
C GLU A 165 -18.26 -3.79 12.01
N ASN A 166 -17.55 -2.99 11.23
CA ASN A 166 -17.71 -1.56 11.13
C ASN A 166 -18.69 -1.11 10.04
N GLY A 167 -19.28 -2.05 9.27
CA GLY A 167 -20.25 -1.77 8.23
C GLY A 167 -19.64 -1.45 6.86
N TYR A 168 -18.37 -1.78 6.67
CA TYR A 168 -17.60 -1.55 5.43
C TYR A 168 -17.36 -2.84 4.65
N SER A 169 -16.98 -2.71 3.40
CA SER A 169 -16.61 -3.81 2.53
C SER A 169 -15.12 -3.77 2.15
N VAL A 170 -14.57 -4.93 1.78
CA VAL A 170 -13.19 -5.08 1.34
C VAL A 170 -13.19 -5.38 -0.14
N VAL A 171 -12.40 -4.64 -0.92
CA VAL A 171 -12.20 -4.85 -2.35
C VAL A 171 -11.55 -6.22 -2.60
N ARG A 172 -11.90 -6.87 -3.71
CA ARG A 172 -11.50 -8.25 -4.03
C ARG A 172 -10.53 -8.34 -5.18
N GLU A 173 -10.63 -7.41 -6.12
CA GLU A 173 -9.97 -7.41 -7.42
C GLU A 173 -8.49 -7.01 -7.32
N VAL A 174 -8.17 -6.22 -6.30
CA VAL A 174 -6.83 -5.73 -5.97
C VAL A 174 -6.47 -6.08 -4.54
N GLY A 175 -5.20 -6.04 -4.21
CA GLY A 175 -4.71 -6.40 -2.87
C GLY A 175 -3.19 -6.33 -2.82
N GLY A 176 -2.62 -6.75 -1.72
CA GLY A 176 -1.19 -6.74 -1.50
C GLY A 176 -0.42 -7.75 -2.36
N HIS A 177 0.87 -7.60 -2.37
CA HIS A 177 1.76 -8.39 -3.22
C HIS A 177 3.10 -8.65 -2.55
N GLY A 178 3.80 -9.68 -3.02
CA GLY A 178 5.22 -9.84 -2.74
C GLY A 178 6.00 -8.68 -3.35
N ILE A 179 7.06 -8.24 -2.68
CA ILE A 179 7.88 -7.12 -3.14
C ILE A 179 9.35 -7.39 -2.80
N GLY A 180 10.24 -7.00 -3.72
CA GLY A 180 11.66 -7.24 -3.45
C GLY A 180 12.58 -6.70 -4.51
N LEU A 181 12.95 -7.55 -5.44
CA LEU A 181 13.75 -7.20 -6.62
C LEU A 181 12.89 -6.77 -7.80
N GLU A 182 11.61 -7.17 -7.77
CA GLU A 182 10.58 -6.67 -8.66
C GLU A 182 9.57 -5.86 -7.85
N PHE A 183 8.84 -4.96 -8.49
CA PHE A 183 7.84 -4.13 -7.83
C PHE A 183 6.70 -5.00 -7.31
N HIS A 184 6.14 -5.84 -8.17
CA HIS A 184 5.10 -6.79 -7.82
C HIS A 184 5.60 -8.22 -8.04
N GLU A 185 5.70 -8.98 -6.95
CA GLU A 185 6.11 -10.39 -6.94
C GLU A 185 4.99 -11.26 -6.34
N THR A 186 5.12 -12.58 -6.49
CA THR A 186 4.29 -13.50 -5.68
C THR A 186 4.70 -13.44 -4.20
N PRO A 187 3.71 -13.53 -3.27
CA PRO A 187 2.31 -13.87 -3.47
C PRO A 187 1.42 -12.66 -3.78
N PHE A 188 0.26 -12.91 -4.41
CA PHE A 188 -0.88 -11.99 -4.28
C PHE A 188 -1.50 -12.15 -2.88
N VAL A 189 -1.67 -11.04 -2.15
CA VAL A 189 -2.17 -11.00 -0.78
C VAL A 189 -3.64 -10.55 -0.80
N SER A 190 -4.53 -11.52 -1.02
CA SER A 190 -5.98 -11.27 -0.99
C SER A 190 -6.50 -11.15 0.44
N TYR A 191 -7.42 -10.22 0.67
CA TYR A 191 -8.04 -9.97 1.98
C TYR A 191 -9.43 -10.61 2.15
N VAL A 192 -9.86 -11.44 1.19
CA VAL A 192 -11.17 -12.09 1.21
C VAL A 192 -11.10 -13.62 1.19
N ILE A 193 -9.94 -14.19 1.47
CA ILE A 193 -9.73 -15.64 1.60
C ILE A 193 -9.96 -16.13 3.03
N LYS A 194 -10.25 -17.42 3.16
CA LYS A 194 -10.61 -18.03 4.46
C LYS A 194 -9.39 -18.13 5.38
N LYS A 195 -9.64 -17.97 6.67
CA LYS A 195 -8.67 -18.26 7.75
C LYS A 195 -8.05 -19.64 7.60
N GLY A 196 -6.74 -19.73 7.83
CA GLY A 196 -5.96 -20.97 7.72
C GLY A 196 -5.77 -21.48 6.29
N THR A 197 -6.00 -20.65 5.29
CA THR A 197 -5.79 -20.98 3.87
C THR A 197 -4.87 -19.95 3.19
N GLY A 198 -4.61 -20.13 1.91
CA GLY A 198 -3.68 -19.30 1.16
C GLY A 198 -2.22 -19.70 1.39
N MET A 199 -1.30 -18.90 0.87
CA MET A 199 0.12 -19.18 0.98
C MET A 199 0.60 -19.15 2.43
N VAL A 200 1.54 -20.03 2.76
CA VAL A 200 2.22 -20.04 4.08
C VAL A 200 3.27 -18.95 4.09
N MET A 201 3.27 -18.13 5.13
CA MET A 201 4.26 -17.08 5.35
C MET A 201 5.57 -17.70 5.84
N ALA A 202 6.53 -17.89 4.93
CA ALA A 202 7.84 -18.44 5.26
C ALA A 202 8.79 -17.33 5.72
N PRO A 203 9.71 -17.61 6.66
CA PRO A 203 10.78 -16.67 7.01
C PRO A 203 11.56 -16.21 5.78
N GLY A 204 11.78 -14.91 5.66
CA GLY A 204 12.44 -14.26 4.53
C GLY A 204 11.46 -13.71 3.48
N MET A 205 10.16 -14.00 3.55
CA MET A 205 9.17 -13.36 2.69
C MET A 205 9.03 -11.88 3.03
N VAL A 206 8.87 -11.08 1.98
CA VAL A 206 8.54 -9.65 2.07
C VAL A 206 7.31 -9.42 1.21
N PHE A 207 6.30 -8.75 1.76
CA PHE A 207 5.05 -8.46 1.06
C PHE A 207 4.36 -7.24 1.64
N THR A 208 3.38 -6.69 0.93
CA THR A 208 2.57 -5.56 1.36
C THR A 208 1.28 -6.00 2.07
N ILE A 209 0.82 -5.18 2.99
CA ILE A 209 -0.53 -5.25 3.59
C ILE A 209 -1.19 -3.92 3.31
N GLU A 210 -2.16 -3.91 2.39
CA GLU A 210 -2.74 -2.70 1.80
C GLU A 210 -4.26 -2.86 1.49
N PRO A 211 -5.09 -3.25 2.44
CA PRO A 211 -6.50 -3.47 2.16
C PRO A 211 -7.20 -2.17 1.73
N MET A 212 -7.91 -2.22 0.61
CA MET A 212 -8.83 -1.17 0.17
C MET A 212 -10.19 -1.40 0.80
N ILE A 213 -10.66 -0.42 1.57
CA ILE A 213 -11.90 -0.48 2.36
C ILE A 213 -12.90 0.52 1.81
N ASN A 214 -14.04 0.02 1.29
CA ASN A 214 -15.10 0.84 0.72
C ASN A 214 -16.21 1.09 1.76
N ALA A 215 -16.74 2.31 1.76
CA ALA A 215 -17.89 2.66 2.58
C ALA A 215 -19.19 1.98 2.12
N GLY A 216 -19.27 1.63 0.84
CA GLY A 216 -20.38 0.95 0.21
C GLY A 216 -20.10 -0.50 -0.19
N TYR A 217 -20.39 -0.83 -1.46
CA TYR A 217 -20.19 -2.18 -2.01
C TYR A 217 -18.72 -2.45 -2.32
N PRO A 218 -18.30 -3.74 -2.34
CA PRO A 218 -16.92 -4.10 -2.63
C PRO A 218 -16.54 -4.03 -4.12
N ASP A 219 -17.51 -3.84 -5.00
CA ASP A 219 -17.34 -3.90 -6.44
C ASP A 219 -16.68 -2.60 -6.97
N VAL A 220 -15.76 -2.77 -7.91
CA VAL A 220 -14.93 -1.68 -8.44
C VAL A 220 -14.78 -1.79 -9.95
N TYR A 221 -14.43 -0.69 -10.61
CA TYR A 221 -14.11 -0.67 -12.03
C TYR A 221 -12.84 0.15 -12.29
N VAL A 222 -12.15 -0.19 -13.38
CA VAL A 222 -11.01 0.59 -13.89
C VAL A 222 -11.53 1.67 -14.82
N ASP A 223 -11.00 2.87 -14.71
CA ASP A 223 -11.28 3.97 -15.63
C ASP A 223 -10.83 3.61 -17.06
N ASP A 224 -11.79 3.52 -17.97
CA ASP A 224 -11.53 3.17 -19.37
C ASP A 224 -10.72 4.25 -20.10
N ASP A 225 -10.76 5.51 -19.66
CA ASP A 225 -10.09 6.63 -20.31
C ASP A 225 -8.59 6.66 -20.01
N ASN A 226 -8.19 6.30 -18.79
CA ASN A 226 -6.78 6.32 -18.39
C ASN A 226 -6.16 4.91 -18.17
N GLY A 227 -7.00 3.88 -18.01
CA GLY A 227 -6.59 2.50 -17.87
C GLY A 227 -5.91 2.14 -16.53
N TRP A 228 -5.92 3.04 -15.54
CA TRP A 228 -5.23 2.88 -14.26
C TRP A 228 -6.12 3.08 -13.04
N THR A 229 -6.77 4.25 -12.95
CA THR A 229 -7.53 4.61 -11.75
C THR A 229 -8.67 3.65 -11.51
N ILE A 230 -8.75 3.11 -10.32
CA ILE A 230 -9.83 2.21 -9.89
C ILE A 230 -10.80 3.01 -9.04
N TYR A 231 -12.09 2.92 -9.38
CA TYR A 231 -13.19 3.58 -8.70
C TYR A 231 -14.13 2.57 -8.04
N THR A 232 -14.85 3.01 -7.01
CA THR A 232 -15.98 2.24 -6.48
C THR A 232 -17.16 2.30 -7.45
N GLU A 233 -17.87 1.17 -7.67
CA GLU A 233 -19.03 1.09 -8.57
C GLU A 233 -20.24 1.92 -8.11
N ASP A 234 -20.32 2.22 -6.82
CA ASP A 234 -21.45 2.93 -6.20
C ASP A 234 -21.12 4.36 -5.76
N ASP A 235 -20.00 4.92 -6.24
CA ASP A 235 -19.49 6.24 -5.87
C ASP A 235 -19.23 6.44 -4.35
N SER A 236 -19.24 5.37 -3.57
CA SER A 236 -18.91 5.43 -2.15
C SER A 236 -17.43 5.72 -1.93
N TYR A 237 -17.09 6.34 -0.80
CA TYR A 237 -15.70 6.61 -0.46
C TYR A 237 -14.92 5.34 -0.17
N SER A 238 -13.64 5.34 -0.55
CA SER A 238 -12.67 4.28 -0.27
C SER A 238 -11.48 4.81 0.52
N ALA A 239 -10.87 3.97 1.36
CA ALA A 239 -9.66 4.29 2.08
C ALA A 239 -8.69 3.11 2.06
N GLN A 240 -7.40 3.41 1.87
CA GLN A 240 -6.30 2.45 1.85
C GLN A 240 -5.16 2.94 2.74
N TRP A 241 -4.66 2.06 3.59
CA TRP A 241 -3.34 2.20 4.21
C TRP A 241 -2.49 1.03 3.80
N GLU A 242 -1.20 1.28 3.65
CA GLU A 242 -0.28 0.23 3.24
C GLU A 242 1.00 0.26 4.04
N ILE A 243 1.48 -0.94 4.34
CA ILE A 243 2.79 -1.20 4.93
C ILE A 243 3.47 -2.34 4.19
N MET A 244 4.79 -2.30 4.16
CA MET A 244 5.63 -3.42 3.74
C MET A 244 6.13 -4.17 4.97
N VAL A 245 6.02 -5.49 4.97
CA VAL A 245 6.38 -6.36 6.09
C VAL A 245 7.33 -7.48 5.67
N HIS A 246 8.33 -7.76 6.51
CA HIS A 246 9.26 -8.88 6.37
C HIS A 246 8.94 -9.94 7.43
N VAL A 247 8.75 -11.19 7.01
CA VAL A 247 8.59 -12.33 7.92
C VAL A 247 9.94 -12.77 8.44
N THR A 248 10.15 -12.72 9.75
CA THR A 248 11.40 -13.15 10.40
C THR A 248 11.32 -14.62 10.85
N ASP A 249 12.38 -15.16 11.42
CA ASP A 249 12.40 -16.53 11.94
C ASP A 249 11.43 -16.71 13.14
N ASP A 250 11.12 -15.65 13.87
CA ASP A 250 10.36 -15.66 15.13
C ASP A 250 9.14 -14.70 15.16
N GLY A 251 8.90 -13.97 14.06
CA GLY A 251 7.80 -13.00 13.99
C GLY A 251 7.80 -12.23 12.68
N TYR A 252 7.77 -10.91 12.77
CA TYR A 252 7.82 -10.01 11.61
C TYR A 252 8.61 -8.74 11.93
N GLU A 253 8.99 -8.04 10.88
CA GLU A 253 9.55 -6.69 10.94
C GLU A 253 8.77 -5.79 9.98
N VAL A 254 8.29 -4.65 10.48
CA VAL A 254 7.67 -3.61 9.65
C VAL A 254 8.78 -2.83 8.96
N MET A 255 8.72 -2.80 7.63
CA MET A 255 9.74 -2.15 6.79
C MET A 255 9.36 -0.72 6.47
N THR A 256 8.05 -0.46 6.19
CA THR A 256 7.46 0.87 5.93
C THR A 256 6.18 1.04 6.75
N TYR A 257 5.73 2.28 6.96
CA TYR A 257 4.48 2.57 7.68
C TYR A 257 3.89 3.92 7.28
#